data_90154d26275c1016c17e644aa897b3a1
#
_entry.id   90154d26275c1016c17e644aa897b3a1
#
_cell.length_a   1.000
_cell.length_b   1.000
_cell.length_c   1.000
_cell.angle_alpha   90.00
_cell.angle_beta   90.00
_cell.angle_gamma   90.00
#
_symmetry.space_group_name_H-M   'P 1'
#
loop_
_entity.id
_entity.type
_entity.pdbx_description
1 polymer ?
#
loop_
_entity_poly.entity_id
_entity_poly.type
_entity_poly.pdbx_seq_one_letter_code
_entity_poly.pdbx_strand_id
1 'polypeptide(L)' 'MIDRFLTYSLENGRKISAVLTTGGAMVKKNLLVTAIDADGQGFTARLPGRKREVHLAMGDVLTCAYARGDQGELEQL' A
#
# COMPACT_ATOMS: atom_id res chain seq x y z
N MET A 1 -10.96 2.86 -4.68
CA MET A 1 -10.42 1.53 -4.96
C MET A 1 -9.08 1.27 -4.34
N ILE A 2 -8.69 2.12 -3.40
CA ILE A 2 -7.44 1.95 -2.65
C ILE A 2 -7.44 0.62 -1.89
N ASP A 3 -8.57 0.26 -1.29
CA ASP A 3 -8.70 -0.99 -0.52
C ASP A 3 -8.32 -2.23 -1.30
N ARG A 4 -8.65 -2.27 -2.58
CA ARG A 4 -8.34 -3.39 -3.46
C ARG A 4 -6.84 -3.63 -3.54
N PHE A 5 -6.06 -2.55 -3.71
CA PHE A 5 -4.61 -2.66 -3.82
C PHE A 5 -3.97 -3.03 -2.48
N LEU A 6 -4.48 -2.49 -1.38
CA LEU A 6 -3.99 -2.84 -0.05
C LEU A 6 -4.24 -4.31 0.24
N THR A 7 -5.42 -4.80 -0.06
CA THR A 7 -5.78 -6.21 0.13
C THR A 7 -4.93 -7.11 -0.76
N TYR A 8 -4.73 -6.72 -2.02
CA TYR A 8 -3.88 -7.47 -2.94
C TYR A 8 -2.46 -7.60 -2.37
N SER A 9 -1.88 -6.50 -1.89
CA SER A 9 -0.55 -6.50 -1.31
C SER A 9 -0.46 -7.43 -0.09
N LEU A 10 -1.44 -7.31 0.82
CA LEU A 10 -1.47 -8.09 2.04
C LEU A 10 -1.63 -9.59 1.75
N GLU A 11 -2.58 -9.95 0.91
CA GLU A 11 -2.91 -11.36 0.67
C GLU A 11 -1.84 -12.08 -0.15
N ASN A 12 -1.15 -11.37 -1.03
CA ASN A 12 -0.24 -11.99 -1.98
C ASN A 12 1.24 -11.69 -1.69
N GLY A 13 1.53 -10.87 -0.68
CA GLY A 13 2.91 -10.51 -0.36
C GLY A 13 3.58 -9.73 -1.48
N ARG A 14 2.82 -8.92 -2.21
CA ARG A 14 3.32 -8.14 -3.34
C ARG A 14 3.34 -6.66 -3.02
N LYS A 15 4.38 -5.98 -3.48
CA LYS A 15 4.48 -4.53 -3.35
C LYS A 15 3.45 -3.85 -4.25
N ILE A 16 2.94 -2.71 -3.78
CA ILE A 16 2.10 -1.82 -4.58
C ILE A 16 2.74 -0.44 -4.62
N SER A 17 2.37 0.35 -5.61
CA SER A 17 2.79 1.74 -5.73
C SER A 17 1.68 2.61 -5.15
N ALA A 18 2.04 3.54 -4.28
CA ALA A 18 1.06 4.45 -3.67
C ALA A 18 1.57 5.89 -3.72
N VAL A 19 0.65 6.82 -3.90
CA VAL A 19 0.93 8.25 -3.76
C VAL A 19 0.38 8.69 -2.42
N LEU A 20 1.25 9.17 -1.56
CA LEU A 20 0.94 9.55 -0.18
C LEU A 20 1.07 11.06 -0.01
N THR A 21 0.27 11.62 0.91
CA THR A 21 0.48 12.99 1.36
C THR A 21 1.31 12.97 2.63
N THR A 22 2.38 13.75 2.66
CA THR A 22 3.29 13.82 3.80
C THR A 22 3.78 15.25 3.92
N GLY A 23 3.50 15.90 5.07
CA GLY A 23 3.94 17.26 5.31
C GLY A 23 3.53 18.26 4.24
N GLY A 24 2.35 18.06 3.62
CA GLY A 24 1.86 18.92 2.57
C GLY A 24 2.41 18.62 1.17
N ALA A 25 3.23 17.58 1.04
CA ALA A 25 3.80 17.16 -0.24
C ALA A 25 3.23 15.80 -0.66
N MET A 26 3.16 15.57 -1.96
CA MET A 26 2.79 14.28 -2.53
C MET A 26 4.05 13.47 -2.80
N VAL A 27 4.09 12.23 -2.30
CA VAL A 27 5.26 11.36 -2.45
C VAL A 27 4.80 10.01 -2.97
N LYS A 28 5.45 9.53 -4.03
CA LYS A 28 5.18 8.21 -4.57
C LYS A 28 6.13 7.20 -3.90
N LYS A 29 5.56 6.14 -3.33
CA LYS A 29 6.32 5.11 -2.64
C LYS A 29 5.80 3.72 -3.02
N ASN A 30 6.70 2.75 -3.02
CA ASN A 30 6.30 1.35 -3.08
C ASN A 30 6.07 0.87 -1.64
N LEU A 31 5.01 0.13 -1.44
CA LEU A 31 4.63 -0.36 -0.12
C LEU A 31 4.37 -1.87 -0.16
N LEU A 32 4.75 -2.55 0.90
CA LEU A 32 4.32 -3.93 1.16
C LEU A 32 3.40 -3.90 2.37
N VAL A 33 2.11 -4.07 2.15
CA VAL A 33 1.12 -4.02 3.23
C VAL A 33 1.24 -5.27 4.08
N THR A 34 1.35 -5.09 5.40
CA THR A 34 1.52 -6.19 6.34
C THR A 34 0.30 -6.38 7.24
N ALA A 35 -0.55 -5.38 7.37
CA ALA A 35 -1.80 -5.48 8.13
C ALA A 35 -2.75 -4.36 7.71
N ILE A 36 -4.05 -4.61 7.82
CA ILE A 36 -5.09 -3.61 7.60
C ILE A 36 -5.88 -3.53 8.88
N ASP A 37 -6.12 -2.30 9.37
CA ASP A 37 -6.83 -2.09 10.62
C ASP A 37 -8.28 -2.61 10.51
N ALA A 38 -8.79 -3.14 11.59
CA ALA A 38 -10.13 -3.73 11.62
C ALA A 38 -11.22 -2.71 11.29
N ASP A 39 -11.00 -1.43 11.62
CA ASP A 39 -11.96 -0.36 11.33
C ASP A 39 -11.86 0.18 9.90
N GLY A 40 -10.86 -0.26 9.14
CA GLY A 40 -10.64 0.20 7.77
C GLY A 40 -10.10 1.62 7.66
N GLN A 41 -9.66 2.22 8.77
CA GLN A 41 -9.20 3.61 8.80
C GLN A 41 -7.71 3.76 8.55
N GLY A 42 -6.96 2.67 8.61
CA GLY A 42 -5.52 2.70 8.41
C GLY A 42 -4.95 1.34 8.11
N PHE A 43 -3.66 1.29 7.90
CA PHE A 43 -2.95 0.05 7.60
C PHE A 43 -1.49 0.17 7.99
N THR A 44 -0.83 -0.98 8.09
CA THR A 44 0.61 -1.06 8.36
C THR A 44 1.30 -1.54 7.10
N ALA A 45 2.41 -0.93 6.77
CA ALA A 45 3.17 -1.28 5.58
C ALA A 45 4.67 -1.17 5.83
N ARG A 46 5.42 -1.92 5.03
CA ARG A 46 6.88 -1.87 5.02
C ARG A 46 7.33 -1.11 3.79
N LEU A 47 8.21 -0.15 3.97
CA LEU A 47 8.80 0.61 2.88
C LEU A 47 10.06 -0.09 2.35
N PRO A 48 10.39 0.07 1.05
CA PRO A 48 11.61 -0.52 0.49
C PRO A 48 12.86 -0.06 1.24
N GLY A 49 13.76 -0.97 1.52
CA GLY A 49 15.02 -0.69 2.20
C GLY A 49 14.88 -0.41 3.69
N ARG A 50 13.68 -0.50 4.23
CA ARG A 50 13.44 -0.29 5.66
C ARG A 50 13.00 -1.58 6.32
N LYS A 51 13.53 -1.83 7.51
CA LYS A 51 13.15 -3.01 8.30
C LYS A 51 11.92 -2.75 9.16
N ARG A 52 11.64 -1.48 9.47
CA ARG A 52 10.50 -1.11 10.30
C ARG A 52 9.24 -0.96 9.48
N GLU A 53 8.14 -1.40 10.08
CA GLU A 53 6.83 -1.14 9.54
C GLU A 53 6.37 0.24 9.97
N VAL A 54 5.57 0.89 9.12
CA VAL A 54 4.96 2.19 9.43
C VAL A 54 3.46 2.05 9.35
N HIS A 55 2.77 2.76 10.24
CA HIS A 55 1.31 2.83 10.23
C HIS A 55 0.88 4.07 9.47
N LEU A 56 -0.02 3.90 8.51
CA LEU A 56 -0.51 4.98 7.66
C LEU A 56 -2.02 5.07 7.75
N ALA A 57 -2.53 6.29 7.70
CA ALA A 57 -3.97 6.52 7.66
C ALA A 57 -4.46 6.42 6.22
N MET A 58 -5.65 5.83 6.03
CA MET A 58 -6.27 5.74 4.70
C MET A 58 -6.42 7.11 4.05
N GLY A 59 -6.74 8.13 4.84
CA GLY A 59 -6.91 9.49 4.33
C GLY A 59 -5.64 10.11 3.76
N ASP A 60 -4.48 9.57 4.07
CA ASP A 60 -3.20 10.06 3.56
C ASP A 60 -2.78 9.39 2.25
N VAL A 61 -3.56 8.43 1.78
CA VAL A 61 -3.29 7.74 0.51
C VAL A 61 -4.18 8.34 -0.57
N LEU A 62 -3.57 8.96 -1.55
CA LEU A 62 -4.30 9.59 -2.65
C LEU A 62 -4.71 8.59 -3.72
N THR A 63 -3.80 7.70 -4.07
CA THR A 63 -4.06 6.69 -5.08
C THR A 63 -3.08 5.52 -4.93
N CYS A 64 -3.47 4.38 -5.48
CA CYS A 64 -2.63 3.18 -5.52
C CYS A 64 -2.64 2.59 -6.92
N ALA A 65 -1.60 1.83 -7.22
CA ALA A 65 -1.48 1.07 -8.46
C ALA A 65 -0.61 -0.17 -8.19
N TYR A 66 -0.59 -1.11 -9.11
CA TYR A 66 0.34 -2.23 -9.03
C TYR A 66 1.77 -1.72 -9.18
N ALA A 67 2.71 -2.37 -8.51
CA ALA A 67 4.11 -2.05 -8.65
C ALA A 67 4.58 -2.35 -10.07
N ARG A 68 5.69 -1.72 -10.46
CA ARG A 68 6.28 -1.93 -11.78
C ARG A 68 6.55 -3.42 -12.01
N GLY A 69 6.09 -3.94 -13.13
CA GLY A 69 6.24 -5.34 -13.48
C GLY A 69 5.14 -6.25 -12.95
N ASP A 70 4.23 -5.72 -12.14
CA ASP A 70 3.08 -6.45 -11.61
C ASP A 70 1.81 -5.91 -12.27
N GLN A 71 1.02 -6.80 -12.86
CA GLN A 71 -0.23 -6.44 -13.54
C GLN A 71 -1.45 -7.01 -12.83
N GLY A 72 -1.32 -7.35 -11.56
CA GLY A 72 -2.41 -7.92 -10.79
C GLY A 72 -2.72 -9.35 -11.17
N GLU A 73 -1.73 -10.07 -11.63
CA GLU A 73 -1.89 -11.44 -12.16
C GLU A 73 -2.49 -12.39 -11.12
N LEU A 74 -2.10 -12.21 -9.86
CA LEU A 74 -2.59 -13.08 -8.80
C LEU A 74 -4.06 -12.85 -8.48
N GLU A 75 -4.61 -11.69 -8.78
CA GLU A 75 -6.04 -11.43 -8.61
C GLU A 75 -6.88 -12.15 -9.66
N GLN A 76 -6.28 -12.48 -10.78
CA GLN A 76 -6.99 -13.08 -11.91
C GLN A 76 -7.05 -14.61 -11.82
N LEU A 77 -6.38 -15.17 -10.85
CA LEU A 77 -6.43 -16.59 -10.57
C LEU A 77 -7.64 -16.94 -9.70
#